data_76f1303d9bc9e4729acc885395481501
#
_entry.id   76f1303d9bc9e4729acc885395481501
#
_cell.length_a   1.000
_cell.length_b   1.000
_cell.length_c   1.000
_cell.angle_alpha   90.00
_cell.angle_beta   90.00
_cell.angle_gamma   90.00
#
_symmetry.space_group_name_H-M   'P 1'
#
loop_
_entity.id
_entity.type
_entity.pdbx_description
1 polymer ?
#
loop_
_entity_poly.entity_id
_entity_poly.type
_entity_poly.pdbx_seq_one_letter_code
_entity_poly.pdbx_strand_id
1 'polypeptide(L)'
;MSILDKFFRCNCPVTSALDIVGDKWTLVVIKLMLLEQKKTFKEFSESDESIAPSILSNRLKTLEKIGFIVKQKLPDNQKTNHYFLTEKGLSLTPVIIELALWSHHNIKPVDNQDLANVKDKNELHLAIIERYKSKTATL
;
A
#
# COMPACT_ATOMS: atom_id res chain seq x y z
N MET A 1 15.12 -21.08 1.68
CA MET A 1 15.31 -19.61 1.58
C MET A 1 14.17 -19.01 0.77
N SER A 2 13.43 -18.03 1.32
CA SER A 2 12.36 -17.41 0.58
C SER A 2 12.91 -16.48 -0.50
N ILE A 3 12.06 -16.10 -1.48
CA ILE A 3 12.47 -15.17 -2.51
C ILE A 3 12.86 -13.81 -1.92
N LEU A 4 12.30 -13.43 -0.77
CA LEU A 4 12.60 -12.17 -0.10
C LEU A 4 14.03 -12.12 0.43
N ASP A 5 14.60 -13.27 0.82
CA ASP A 5 15.95 -13.32 1.37
C ASP A 5 17.00 -12.85 0.37
N LYS A 6 16.69 -12.93 -0.92
CA LYS A 6 17.59 -12.50 -1.98
C LYS A 6 17.66 -10.98 -2.15
N PHE A 7 16.73 -10.26 -1.57
CA PHE A 7 16.69 -8.78 -1.67
C PHE A 7 17.46 -8.08 -0.55
N PHE A 8 17.82 -8.81 0.50
CA PHE A 8 18.32 -8.16 1.71
C PHE A 8 19.85 -8.02 1.69
N ARG A 9 20.31 -6.77 1.95
CA ARG A 9 21.73 -6.43 2.04
C ARG A 9 22.33 -6.88 3.37
N CYS A 10 21.54 -6.93 4.43
CA CYS A 10 22.03 -7.29 5.77
C CYS A 10 20.86 -7.79 6.62
N ASN A 11 21.17 -8.20 7.86
CA ASN A 11 20.17 -8.71 8.80
C ASN A 11 19.46 -7.64 9.62
N CYS A 12 19.76 -6.35 9.41
CA CYS A 12 19.09 -5.28 10.13
C CYS A 12 17.61 -5.18 9.71
N PRO A 13 16.65 -5.27 10.64
CA PRO A 13 15.23 -5.17 10.29
C PRO A 13 14.86 -3.85 9.61
N VAL A 14 15.46 -2.73 10.01
CA VAL A 14 15.18 -1.44 9.38
C VAL A 14 15.67 -1.43 7.95
N THR A 15 16.92 -1.85 7.73
CA THR A 15 17.50 -1.89 6.38
C THR A 15 16.74 -2.87 5.49
N SER A 16 16.35 -4.03 6.02
CA SER A 16 15.58 -5.02 5.26
C SER A 16 14.22 -4.48 4.84
N ALA A 17 13.54 -3.74 5.72
CA ALA A 17 12.28 -3.08 5.37
C ALA A 17 12.50 -2.05 4.27
N LEU A 18 13.56 -1.24 4.37
CA LEU A 18 13.85 -0.21 3.37
C LEU A 18 14.26 -0.79 2.02
N ASP A 19 14.80 -2.00 1.99
CA ASP A 19 15.08 -2.68 0.72
C ASP A 19 13.80 -2.98 -0.05
N ILE A 20 12.66 -3.09 0.63
CA ILE A 20 11.36 -3.32 0.01
C ILE A 20 10.59 -2.01 -0.20
N VAL A 21 10.51 -1.17 0.82
CA VAL A 21 9.63 0.02 0.81
C VAL A 21 10.39 1.34 0.83
N GLY A 22 11.71 1.33 0.65
CA GLY A 22 12.53 2.54 0.78
C GLY A 22 12.52 3.46 -0.44
N ASP A 23 11.95 3.04 -1.55
CA ASP A 23 11.79 3.90 -2.72
C ASP A 23 10.59 4.84 -2.52
N LYS A 24 10.50 5.84 -3.38
CA LYS A 24 9.46 6.85 -3.27
C LYS A 24 8.04 6.32 -3.49
N TRP A 25 7.88 5.27 -4.33
CA TRP A 25 6.58 4.95 -4.89
C TRP A 25 5.89 3.70 -4.32
N THR A 26 6.62 2.79 -3.71
CA THR A 26 6.04 1.52 -3.21
C THR A 26 4.93 1.77 -2.20
N LEU A 27 5.21 2.54 -1.16
CA LEU A 27 4.20 2.85 -0.14
C LEU A 27 3.09 3.74 -0.67
N VAL A 28 3.37 4.57 -1.67
CA VAL A 28 2.34 5.39 -2.33
C VAL A 28 1.32 4.48 -3.02
N VAL A 29 1.77 3.47 -3.76
CA VAL A 29 0.86 2.51 -4.42
C VAL A 29 0.02 1.77 -3.38
N ILE A 30 0.64 1.28 -2.32
CA ILE A 30 -0.08 0.59 -1.24
C ILE A 30 -1.12 1.52 -0.60
N LYS A 31 -0.74 2.78 -0.35
CA LYS A 31 -1.66 3.78 0.21
C LYS A 31 -2.86 4.01 -0.69
N LEU A 32 -2.65 4.13 -2.00
CA LEU A 32 -3.73 4.31 -2.96
C LEU A 32 -4.72 3.13 -2.93
N MET A 33 -4.20 1.91 -2.80
CA MET A 33 -5.04 0.72 -2.70
C MET A 33 -5.79 0.69 -1.37
N LEU A 34 -5.07 0.89 -0.28
CA LEU A 34 -5.59 0.72 1.08
C LEU A 34 -6.59 1.81 1.49
N LEU A 35 -6.24 3.06 1.24
CA LEU A 35 -7.02 4.20 1.72
C LEU A 35 -7.99 4.75 0.68
N GLU A 36 -7.65 4.68 -0.59
CA GLU A 36 -8.46 5.23 -1.67
C GLU A 36 -9.12 4.15 -2.53
N GLN A 37 -8.90 2.88 -2.21
CA GLN A 37 -9.45 1.71 -2.91
C GLN A 37 -9.22 1.73 -4.43
N LYS A 38 -8.09 2.26 -4.87
CA LYS A 38 -7.69 2.17 -6.28
C LYS A 38 -7.33 0.72 -6.61
N LYS A 39 -7.69 0.25 -7.79
CA LYS A 39 -7.56 -1.17 -8.16
C LYS A 39 -6.97 -1.39 -9.55
N THR A 40 -7.01 -0.41 -10.44
CA THR A 40 -6.57 -0.59 -11.83
C THR A 40 -5.40 0.31 -12.14
N PHE A 41 -4.64 -0.08 -13.16
CA PHE A 41 -3.52 0.75 -13.64
C PHE A 41 -4.00 2.18 -13.95
N LYS A 42 -5.15 2.29 -14.60
CA LYS A 42 -5.73 3.59 -14.94
C LYS A 42 -6.02 4.43 -13.70
N GLU A 43 -6.65 3.82 -12.68
CA GLU A 43 -6.95 4.53 -11.44
C GLU A 43 -5.69 5.03 -10.73
N PHE A 44 -4.63 4.21 -10.70
CA PHE A 44 -3.34 4.64 -10.14
C PHE A 44 -2.73 5.78 -10.96
N SER A 45 -2.77 5.67 -12.29
CA SER A 45 -2.21 6.68 -13.18
C SER A 45 -2.92 8.03 -13.08
N GLU A 46 -4.23 8.01 -12.87
CA GLU A 46 -5.06 9.21 -12.78
C GLU A 46 -5.13 9.78 -11.36
N SER A 47 -4.42 9.17 -10.41
CA SER A 47 -4.39 9.67 -9.04
C SER A 47 -3.61 10.99 -8.96
N ASP A 48 -3.83 11.72 -7.87
CA ASP A 48 -3.13 12.99 -7.60
C ASP A 48 -1.63 12.81 -7.39
N GLU A 49 -1.17 11.57 -7.25
CA GLU A 49 0.25 11.27 -7.00
C GLU A 49 1.11 11.42 -8.26
N SER A 50 0.52 11.43 -9.45
CA SER A 50 1.22 11.63 -10.72
C SER A 50 2.37 10.65 -10.96
N ILE A 51 2.11 9.34 -10.76
CA ILE A 51 3.12 8.30 -10.94
C ILE A 51 3.38 8.08 -12.42
N ALA A 52 4.65 8.14 -12.84
CA ALA A 52 5.02 7.84 -14.23
C ALA A 52 4.64 6.39 -14.58
N PRO A 53 4.08 6.14 -15.79
CA PRO A 53 3.61 4.80 -16.16
C PRO A 53 4.67 3.70 -16.05
N SER A 54 5.91 3.97 -16.43
CA SER A 54 6.99 2.98 -16.34
C SER A 54 7.32 2.64 -14.89
N ILE A 55 7.28 3.61 -14.00
CA ILE A 55 7.53 3.41 -12.58
C ILE A 55 6.38 2.62 -11.96
N LEU A 56 5.14 3.00 -12.26
CA LEU A 56 3.96 2.30 -11.78
C LEU A 56 3.96 0.84 -12.22
N SER A 57 4.21 0.58 -13.50
CA SER A 57 4.30 -0.79 -14.01
C SER A 57 5.36 -1.60 -13.28
N ASN A 58 6.53 -1.02 -13.05
CA ASN A 58 7.62 -1.68 -12.35
C ASN A 58 7.24 -2.00 -10.89
N ARG A 59 6.63 -1.03 -10.18
CA ARG A 59 6.24 -1.23 -8.79
C ARG A 59 5.16 -2.30 -8.65
N LEU A 60 4.16 -2.30 -9.53
CA LEU A 60 3.11 -3.32 -9.51
C LEU A 60 3.68 -4.72 -9.73
N LYS A 61 4.59 -4.87 -10.69
CA LYS A 61 5.25 -6.17 -10.94
C LYS A 61 6.04 -6.64 -9.73
N THR A 62 6.81 -5.74 -9.12
CA THR A 62 7.60 -6.07 -7.94
C THR A 62 6.72 -6.47 -6.77
N LEU A 63 5.67 -5.70 -6.49
CA LEU A 63 4.76 -5.99 -5.39
C LEU A 63 4.03 -7.32 -5.59
N GLU A 64 3.64 -7.65 -6.81
CA GLU A 64 3.03 -8.94 -7.13
C GLU A 64 4.02 -10.07 -6.90
N LYS A 65 5.25 -9.90 -7.38
CA LYS A 65 6.31 -10.91 -7.27
C LYS A 65 6.64 -11.25 -5.81
N ILE A 66 6.68 -10.24 -4.94
CA ILE A 66 6.99 -10.47 -3.52
C ILE A 66 5.76 -10.80 -2.67
N GLY A 67 4.59 -10.90 -3.29
CA GLY A 67 3.39 -11.38 -2.63
C GLY A 67 2.60 -10.35 -1.84
N PHE A 68 2.81 -9.07 -2.09
CA PHE A 68 2.09 -8.00 -1.39
C PHE A 68 0.77 -7.66 -2.06
N ILE A 69 0.65 -7.94 -3.36
CA ILE A 69 -0.58 -7.75 -4.11
C ILE A 69 -0.81 -8.96 -5.02
N VAL A 70 -2.06 -9.13 -5.43
CA VAL A 70 -2.44 -10.09 -6.47
C VAL A 70 -3.16 -9.36 -7.59
N LYS A 71 -3.07 -9.91 -8.78
CA LYS A 71 -3.69 -9.39 -9.98
C LYS A 71 -4.78 -10.35 -10.43
N GLN A 72 -5.98 -9.84 -10.65
CA GLN A 72 -7.13 -10.64 -11.08
C GLN A 72 -7.93 -9.92 -12.14
N LYS A 73 -8.65 -10.70 -12.95
CA LYS A 73 -9.69 -10.19 -13.84
C LYS A 73 -11.03 -10.47 -13.19
N LEU A 74 -11.97 -9.51 -13.29
CA LEU A 74 -13.30 -9.68 -12.73
C LEU A 74 -14.19 -10.45 -13.72
N PRO A 75 -15.21 -11.18 -13.23
CA PRO A 75 -16.10 -11.97 -14.12
C PRO A 75 -16.78 -11.14 -15.20
N ASP A 76 -17.12 -9.90 -14.91
CA ASP A 76 -17.79 -9.00 -15.83
C ASP A 76 -16.84 -8.13 -16.66
N ASN A 77 -15.53 -8.23 -16.41
CA ASN A 77 -14.52 -7.44 -17.12
C ASN A 77 -13.21 -8.23 -17.23
N GLN A 78 -13.11 -9.06 -18.27
CA GLN A 78 -11.93 -9.90 -18.50
C GLN A 78 -10.77 -9.17 -19.19
N LYS A 79 -10.97 -7.90 -19.56
CA LYS A 79 -9.93 -7.12 -20.25
C LYS A 79 -9.04 -6.33 -19.31
N THR A 80 -9.54 -5.97 -18.15
CA THR A 80 -8.84 -5.11 -17.20
C THR A 80 -8.33 -5.92 -16.02
N ASN A 81 -7.04 -5.75 -15.70
CA ASN A 81 -6.46 -6.32 -14.49
C ASN A 81 -6.84 -5.46 -13.28
N HIS A 82 -7.29 -6.12 -12.24
CA HIS A 82 -7.58 -5.50 -10.95
C HIS A 82 -6.55 -5.98 -9.93
N TYR A 83 -6.07 -5.09 -9.10
CA TYR A 83 -5.03 -5.36 -8.11
C TYR A 83 -5.62 -5.29 -6.72
N PHE A 84 -5.30 -6.28 -5.89
CA PHE A 84 -5.78 -6.38 -4.51
C PHE A 84 -4.64 -6.65 -3.56
N LEU A 85 -4.71 -6.08 -2.36
CA LEU A 85 -3.74 -6.33 -1.30
C LEU A 85 -3.95 -7.74 -0.74
N THR A 86 -2.85 -8.44 -0.54
CA THR A 86 -2.83 -9.70 0.22
C THR A 86 -2.75 -9.38 1.71
N GLU A 87 -2.85 -10.40 2.56
CA GLU A 87 -2.61 -10.23 4.00
C GLU A 87 -1.23 -9.61 4.27
N LYS A 88 -0.24 -10.00 3.48
CA LYS A 88 1.11 -9.43 3.58
C LYS A 88 1.12 -7.96 3.21
N GLY A 89 0.40 -7.58 2.16
CA GLY A 89 0.25 -6.17 1.79
C GLY A 89 -0.47 -5.38 2.87
N LEU A 90 -1.52 -5.95 3.45
CA LEU A 90 -2.27 -5.32 4.54
C LEU A 90 -1.42 -5.13 5.80
N SER A 91 -0.37 -5.95 5.98
CA SER A 91 0.54 -5.80 7.11
C SER A 91 1.33 -4.49 7.09
N LEU A 92 1.34 -3.77 5.96
CA LEU A 92 1.96 -2.45 5.87
C LEU A 92 1.08 -1.32 6.41
N THR A 93 -0.15 -1.61 6.80
CA THR A 93 -1.06 -0.60 7.35
C THR A 93 -0.44 0.19 8.51
N PRO A 94 0.18 -0.45 9.54
CA PRO A 94 0.83 0.30 10.61
C PRO A 94 1.93 1.24 10.11
N VAL A 95 2.70 0.81 9.12
CA VAL A 95 3.79 1.62 8.56
C VAL A 95 3.22 2.88 7.92
N ILE A 96 2.17 2.74 7.12
CA ILE A 96 1.53 3.88 6.44
C ILE A 96 0.94 4.86 7.47
N ILE A 97 0.26 4.34 8.48
CA ILE A 97 -0.33 5.17 9.53
C ILE A 97 0.75 5.92 10.32
N GLU A 98 1.85 5.23 10.69
CA GLU A 98 2.95 5.88 11.41
C GLU A 98 3.61 6.98 10.56
N LEU A 99 3.77 6.75 9.26
CA LEU A 99 4.29 7.78 8.35
C LEU A 99 3.37 8.98 8.31
N ALA A 100 2.06 8.75 8.22
CA ALA A 100 1.07 9.83 8.20
C ALA A 100 1.11 10.65 9.50
N LEU A 101 1.16 9.97 10.65
CA LEU A 101 1.23 10.64 11.94
C LEU A 101 2.53 11.40 12.11
N TRP A 102 3.64 10.80 11.74
CA TRP A 102 4.94 11.46 11.83
C TRP A 102 4.99 12.72 10.95
N SER A 103 4.46 12.62 9.74
CA SER A 103 4.39 13.75 8.80
C SER A 103 3.51 14.87 9.35
N HIS A 104 2.34 14.50 9.91
CA HIS A 104 1.42 15.47 10.50
C HIS A 104 2.07 16.27 11.62
N HIS A 105 2.83 15.59 12.49
CA HIS A 105 3.45 16.24 13.63
C HIS A 105 4.76 16.97 13.32
N ASN A 106 5.47 16.59 12.26
CA ASN A 106 6.85 17.05 12.06
C ASN A 106 7.09 17.75 10.72
N ILE A 107 6.25 17.54 9.72
CA ILE A 107 6.48 18.09 8.38
C ILE A 107 5.37 19.06 7.99
N LYS A 108 4.15 18.54 7.84
CA LYS A 108 3.02 19.31 7.36
C LYS A 108 1.75 18.87 8.08
N PRO A 109 1.24 19.69 9.01
CA PRO A 109 -0.05 19.39 9.63
C PRO A 109 -1.15 19.25 8.57
N VAL A 110 -1.98 18.23 8.72
CA VAL A 110 -3.14 18.03 7.85
C VAL A 110 -4.40 18.31 8.65
N ASP A 111 -5.37 18.91 7.99
CA ASP A 111 -6.67 19.19 8.59
C ASP A 111 -7.54 17.92 8.49
N ASN A 112 -7.11 16.90 9.21
CA ASN A 112 -7.80 15.63 9.29
C ASN A 112 -7.97 15.27 10.76
N GLN A 113 -9.21 15.38 11.25
CA GLN A 113 -9.51 15.13 12.64
C GLN A 113 -9.26 13.67 13.05
N ASP A 114 -9.37 12.75 12.10
CA ASP A 114 -9.09 11.35 12.38
C ASP A 114 -7.63 11.14 12.78
N LEU A 115 -6.71 11.82 12.10
CA LEU A 115 -5.29 11.77 12.45
C LEU A 115 -4.97 12.58 13.70
N ALA A 116 -5.62 13.73 13.87
CA ALA A 116 -5.38 14.61 15.02
C ALA A 116 -5.86 13.99 16.34
N ASN A 117 -6.89 13.17 16.29
CA ASN A 117 -7.56 12.61 17.46
C ASN A 117 -7.32 11.12 17.66
N VAL A 118 -6.29 10.55 17.04
CA VAL A 118 -5.96 9.13 17.20
C VAL A 118 -5.53 8.88 18.65
N LYS A 119 -6.36 8.16 19.38
CA LYS A 119 -6.08 7.73 20.76
C LYS A 119 -5.47 6.34 20.80
N ASP A 120 -5.94 5.46 19.92
CA ASP A 120 -5.45 4.08 19.81
C ASP A 120 -5.12 3.77 18.36
N LYS A 121 -3.82 3.65 18.09
CA LYS A 121 -3.32 3.34 16.74
C LYS A 121 -3.74 1.96 16.28
N ASN A 122 -3.83 0.99 17.21
CA ASN A 122 -4.21 -0.38 16.85
C ASN A 122 -5.67 -0.45 16.39
N GLU A 123 -6.56 0.28 17.04
CA GLU A 123 -7.95 0.37 16.59
C GLU A 123 -8.05 0.99 15.21
N LEU A 124 -7.28 2.03 14.94
CA LEU A 124 -7.26 2.66 13.62
C LEU A 124 -6.74 1.70 12.55
N HIS A 125 -5.66 0.97 12.83
CA HIS A 125 -5.13 -0.04 11.91
C HIS A 125 -6.18 -1.07 11.55
N LEU A 126 -6.86 -1.62 12.57
CA LEU A 126 -7.88 -2.65 12.37
C LEU A 126 -9.08 -2.10 11.58
N ALA A 127 -9.51 -0.89 11.89
CA ALA A 127 -10.64 -0.26 11.20
C ALA A 127 -10.35 -0.07 9.71
N ILE A 128 -9.14 0.35 9.37
CA ILE A 128 -8.72 0.55 7.98
C ILE A 128 -8.69 -0.79 7.24
N ILE A 129 -8.11 -1.82 7.86
CA ILE A 129 -8.02 -3.16 7.25
C ILE A 129 -9.43 -3.73 7.04
N GLU A 130 -10.31 -3.61 8.01
CA GLU A 130 -11.69 -4.11 7.89
C GLU A 130 -12.45 -3.37 6.80
N ARG A 131 -12.29 -2.05 6.70
CA ARG A 131 -12.91 -1.26 5.64
C ARG A 131 -12.43 -1.72 4.27
N TYR A 132 -11.14 -1.96 4.10
CA TYR A 132 -10.59 -2.48 2.85
C TYR A 132 -11.19 -3.84 2.50
N LYS A 133 -11.19 -4.77 3.45
CA LYS A 133 -11.74 -6.11 3.22
C LYS A 133 -13.23 -6.08 2.89
N SER A 134 -13.98 -5.23 3.58
CA SER A 134 -15.41 -5.05 3.32
C SER A 134 -15.68 -4.56 1.90
N LYS A 135 -14.91 -3.59 1.43
CA LYS A 135 -15.09 -3.02 0.10
C LYS A 135 -14.61 -3.94 -1.03
N THR A 136 -13.65 -4.82 -0.75
CA THR A 136 -13.15 -5.77 -1.75
C THR A 136 -13.90 -7.09 -1.75
N ALA A 137 -14.59 -7.44 -0.67
CA ALA A 137 -15.37 -8.68 -0.57
C ALA A 137 -16.62 -8.69 -1.45
N THR A 138 -17.06 -7.52 -1.92
CA THR A 138 -18.22 -7.40 -2.80
C THR A 138 -17.89 -7.58 -4.28
N LEU A 139 -16.63 -7.85 -4.58
CA LEU A 139 -16.17 -8.04 -5.97
C LEU A 139 -16.18 -9.54 -6.37
#